data_0126aaaab303aded3253d20016c0d97b
#
_entry.id   0126aaaab303aded3253d20016c0d97b
#
_cell.length_a   1.000
_cell.length_b   1.000
_cell.length_c   1.000
_cell.angle_alpha   90.00
_cell.angle_beta   90.00
_cell.angle_gamma   90.00
#
_symmetry.space_group_name_H-M   'P 1'
#
loop_
_entity.id
_entity.type
_entity.pdbx_description
1 polymer ?
#
loop_
_entity_poly.entity_id
_entity_poly.type
_entity_poly.pdbx_seq_one_letter_code
_entity_poly.pdbx_strand_id
1 'polypeptide(L)'
;VMGEGDTSERLNYKIAEYTKAVLSGKPNFHISFIMNVSPECDCWNHNDAAIVPDLGIAASFDPVALDKACADMVIKAPILETGNRLSDAPHHEHLEGCDKFHLMHPDTNWQAGLEHAEKIGLGTQKYELITV
;
A
#
# COMPACT_ATOMS: atom_id res chain seq x y z
N VAL A 1 0.51 -4.00 -18.10
CA VAL A 1 0.29 -5.35 -18.63
C VAL A 1 1.48 -6.19 -18.19
N MET A 2 1.24 -7.16 -17.30
CA MET A 2 2.27 -8.14 -16.94
C MET A 2 2.47 -9.08 -18.13
N GLY A 3 3.74 -9.26 -18.57
CA GLY A 3 4.08 -10.26 -19.56
C GLY A 3 4.01 -11.67 -18.98
N GLU A 4 3.86 -12.69 -19.82
CA GLU A 4 3.95 -14.09 -19.39
C GLU A 4 5.26 -14.31 -18.60
N GLY A 5 5.17 -14.84 -17.38
CA GLY A 5 6.30 -15.10 -16.47
C GLY A 5 6.70 -13.94 -15.56
N ASP A 6 6.01 -12.79 -15.57
CA ASP A 6 6.22 -11.73 -14.59
C ASP A 6 5.51 -12.08 -13.28
N THR A 7 6.27 -12.11 -12.19
CA THR A 7 5.71 -12.24 -10.83
C THR A 7 5.28 -10.88 -10.29
N SER A 8 4.39 -10.86 -9.27
CA SER A 8 4.00 -9.62 -8.59
C SER A 8 5.21 -8.88 -7.99
N GLU A 9 6.19 -9.61 -7.46
CA GLU A 9 7.44 -9.03 -6.94
C GLU A 9 8.24 -8.31 -8.03
N ARG A 10 8.39 -8.93 -9.20
CA ARG A 10 9.09 -8.31 -10.32
C ARG A 10 8.41 -7.03 -10.80
N LEU A 11 7.07 -7.00 -10.78
CA LEU A 11 6.32 -5.77 -11.05
C LEU A 11 6.64 -4.70 -10.02
N ASN A 12 6.64 -5.05 -8.74
CA ASN A 12 6.95 -4.13 -7.65
C ASN A 12 8.38 -3.59 -7.74
N TYR A 13 9.36 -4.41 -8.15
CA TYR A 13 10.72 -3.93 -8.41
C TYR A 13 10.77 -2.91 -9.54
N LYS A 14 10.06 -3.17 -10.64
CA LYS A 14 9.97 -2.22 -11.76
C LYS A 14 9.32 -0.90 -11.34
N ILE A 15 8.27 -0.94 -10.52
CA ILE A 15 7.63 0.27 -9.98
C ILE A 15 8.64 1.11 -9.21
N ALA A 16 9.41 0.50 -8.29
CA ALA A 16 10.44 1.20 -7.52
C ALA A 16 11.53 1.80 -8.42
N GLU A 17 12.00 1.04 -9.42
CA GLU A 17 13.04 1.49 -10.37
C GLU A 17 12.56 2.67 -11.23
N TYR A 18 11.36 2.60 -11.76
CA TYR A 18 10.76 3.70 -12.53
C TYR A 18 10.51 4.94 -11.67
N THR A 19 10.02 4.75 -10.45
CA THR A 19 9.85 5.85 -9.48
C THR A 19 11.19 6.55 -9.23
N LYS A 20 12.26 5.79 -8.98
CA LYS A 20 13.60 6.34 -8.82
C LYS A 20 14.06 7.12 -10.06
N ALA A 21 13.83 6.58 -11.25
CA ALA A 21 14.22 7.25 -12.49
C ALA A 21 13.47 8.59 -12.66
N VAL A 22 12.18 8.64 -12.34
CA VAL A 22 11.36 9.86 -12.42
C VAL A 22 11.80 10.92 -11.44
N LEU A 23 12.13 10.54 -10.20
CA LEU A 23 12.48 11.44 -9.10
C LEU A 23 13.95 11.89 -9.13
N SER A 24 14.82 11.16 -9.82
CA SER A 24 16.26 11.39 -9.80
C SER A 24 16.63 12.82 -10.22
N GLY A 25 17.42 13.49 -9.38
CA GLY A 25 17.90 14.85 -9.64
C GLY A 25 16.85 15.96 -9.58
N LYS A 26 15.65 15.66 -9.06
CA LYS A 26 14.55 16.62 -8.95
C LYS A 26 14.12 16.79 -7.49
N PRO A 27 13.81 18.02 -7.04
CA PRO A 27 13.11 18.21 -5.78
C PRO A 27 11.73 17.55 -5.90
N ASN A 28 11.34 16.82 -4.87
CA ASN A 28 10.05 16.12 -4.84
C ASN A 28 9.46 16.16 -3.43
N PHE A 29 8.14 16.05 -3.37
CA PHE A 29 7.34 15.98 -2.16
C PHE A 29 6.11 15.15 -2.46
N HIS A 30 5.75 14.27 -1.54
CA HIS A 30 4.71 13.26 -1.76
C HIS A 30 3.58 13.45 -0.76
N ILE A 31 2.35 13.28 -1.23
CA ILE A 31 1.13 13.34 -0.44
C ILE A 31 0.30 12.12 -0.77
N SER A 32 -0.16 11.41 0.25
CA SER A 32 -1.08 10.28 0.13
C SER A 32 -2.38 10.58 0.86
N PHE A 33 -3.49 10.40 0.17
CA PHE A 33 -4.83 10.41 0.75
C PHE A 33 -5.20 8.96 1.08
N ILE A 34 -5.23 8.63 2.39
CA ILE A 34 -5.53 7.28 2.85
C ILE A 34 -7.04 7.21 3.09
N MET A 35 -7.78 7.14 2.00
CA MET A 35 -9.24 7.26 1.95
C MET A 35 -9.81 6.23 0.98
N ASN A 36 -11.03 5.76 1.27
CA ASN A 36 -11.74 4.83 0.42
C ASN A 36 -10.91 3.61 0.01
N VAL A 37 -10.17 3.06 0.95
CA VAL A 37 -9.30 1.89 0.72
C VAL A 37 -10.19 0.66 0.47
N SER A 38 -10.28 0.27 -0.76
CA SER A 38 -11.14 -0.80 -1.27
C SER A 38 -10.33 -2.05 -1.66
N PRO A 39 -10.98 -3.22 -1.79
CA PRO A 39 -10.29 -4.47 -2.09
C PRO A 39 -9.50 -4.46 -3.39
N GLU A 40 -10.03 -3.83 -4.43
CA GLU A 40 -9.43 -3.84 -5.75
C GLU A 40 -8.82 -2.49 -6.11
N CYS A 41 -7.84 -2.51 -6.99
CA CYS A 41 -7.27 -1.30 -7.58
C CYS A 41 -8.34 -0.55 -8.39
N ASP A 42 -8.33 0.77 -8.34
CA ASP A 42 -9.22 1.63 -9.15
C ASP A 42 -9.08 1.42 -10.68
N CYS A 43 -8.03 0.73 -11.12
CA CYS A 43 -7.87 0.33 -12.52
C CYS A 43 -8.80 -0.81 -12.95
N TRP A 44 -9.46 -1.51 -12.03
CA TRP A 44 -10.45 -2.53 -12.32
C TRP A 44 -11.81 -1.90 -12.64
N ASN A 45 -12.60 -2.58 -13.46
CA ASN A 45 -13.95 -2.14 -13.86
C ASN A 45 -15.04 -2.49 -12.84
N HIS A 46 -14.69 -3.08 -11.72
CA HIS A 46 -15.55 -3.38 -10.58
C HIS A 46 -14.75 -3.27 -9.30
N ASN A 47 -15.41 -2.92 -8.23
CA ASN A 47 -14.83 -2.79 -6.91
C ASN A 47 -15.87 -3.14 -5.85
N ASP A 48 -15.44 -3.13 -4.60
CA ASP A 48 -16.27 -3.40 -3.43
C ASP A 48 -16.21 -2.20 -2.47
N ALA A 49 -16.98 -2.27 -1.39
CA ALA A 49 -16.96 -1.24 -0.36
C ALA A 49 -15.58 -1.15 0.33
N ALA A 50 -15.28 0.03 0.87
CA ALA A 50 -14.05 0.24 1.61
C ALA A 50 -13.89 -0.75 2.77
N ILE A 51 -12.67 -1.25 2.95
CA ILE A 51 -12.34 -2.27 3.97
C ILE A 51 -11.91 -1.68 5.30
N VAL A 52 -11.46 -0.43 5.29
CA VAL A 52 -11.08 0.34 6.49
C VAL A 52 -11.66 1.75 6.40
N PRO A 53 -11.84 2.46 7.54
CA PRO A 53 -12.27 3.86 7.52
C PRO A 53 -11.24 4.75 6.83
N ASP A 54 -11.65 5.95 6.45
CA ASP A 54 -10.72 6.98 6.02
C ASP A 54 -9.75 7.32 7.15
N LEU A 55 -8.45 7.27 6.87
CA LEU A 55 -7.41 7.44 7.87
C LEU A 55 -6.78 8.84 7.83
N GLY A 56 -7.00 9.57 6.75
CA GLY A 56 -6.55 10.95 6.59
C GLY A 56 -5.54 11.15 5.46
N ILE A 57 -4.69 12.16 5.63
CA ILE A 57 -3.70 12.56 4.65
C ILE A 57 -2.31 12.45 5.29
N ALA A 58 -1.40 11.79 4.60
CA ALA A 58 0.00 11.72 5.01
C ALA A 58 0.90 12.40 3.96
N ALA A 59 2.03 12.94 4.40
CA ALA A 59 2.97 13.61 3.51
C ALA A 59 4.42 13.39 3.94
N SER A 60 5.34 13.29 2.97
CA SER A 60 6.78 13.13 3.22
C SER A 60 7.61 13.58 2.02
N PHE A 61 8.87 13.90 2.27
CA PHE A 61 9.89 14.03 1.22
C PHE A 61 10.46 12.68 0.79
N ASP A 62 10.26 11.62 1.59
CA ASP A 62 10.70 10.26 1.29
C ASP A 62 9.48 9.42 0.87
N PRO A 63 9.40 8.98 -0.41
CA PRO A 63 8.26 8.21 -0.91
C PRO A 63 8.17 6.81 -0.27
N VAL A 64 9.29 6.21 0.07
CA VAL A 64 9.32 4.86 0.67
C VAL A 64 8.84 4.90 2.11
N ALA A 65 9.27 5.91 2.88
CA ALA A 65 8.78 6.15 4.23
C ALA A 65 7.28 6.45 4.25
N LEU A 66 6.80 7.24 3.27
CA LEU A 66 5.38 7.55 3.14
C LEU A 66 4.54 6.29 2.88
N ASP A 67 4.91 5.50 1.89
CA ASP A 67 4.18 4.29 1.53
C ASP A 67 4.19 3.27 2.69
N LYS A 68 5.33 3.13 3.37
CA LYS A 68 5.43 2.25 4.56
C LYS A 68 4.50 2.72 5.67
N ALA A 69 4.49 4.02 5.97
CA ALA A 69 3.61 4.59 6.99
C ALA A 69 2.13 4.40 6.64
N CYS A 70 1.74 4.67 5.39
CA CYS A 70 0.37 4.47 4.90
C CYS A 70 -0.05 3.00 5.01
N ALA A 71 0.80 2.06 4.59
CA ALA A 71 0.52 0.64 4.70
C ALA A 71 0.33 0.20 6.16
N ASP A 72 1.21 0.64 7.06
CA ASP A 72 1.11 0.34 8.48
C ASP A 72 -0.17 0.92 9.12
N MET A 73 -0.60 2.11 8.69
CA MET A 73 -1.86 2.68 9.15
C MET A 73 -3.06 1.83 8.71
N VAL A 74 -3.10 1.38 7.46
CA VAL A 74 -4.16 0.49 6.95
C VAL A 74 -4.17 -0.84 7.69
N ILE A 75 -3.00 -1.45 7.93
CA ILE A 75 -2.88 -2.72 8.66
C ILE A 75 -3.43 -2.58 10.09
N LYS A 76 -3.14 -1.48 10.77
CA LYS A 76 -3.59 -1.22 12.15
C LYS A 76 -5.06 -0.79 12.23
N ALA A 77 -5.63 -0.29 11.16
CA ALA A 77 -7.02 0.19 11.16
C ALA A 77 -8.03 -0.95 11.41
N PRO A 78 -9.16 -0.67 12.06
CA PRO A 78 -10.24 -1.64 12.17
C PRO A 78 -10.84 -1.92 10.78
N ILE A 79 -11.45 -3.10 10.63
CA ILE A 79 -12.22 -3.44 9.42
C ILE A 79 -13.60 -2.78 9.51
N LEU A 80 -14.07 -2.24 8.38
CA LEU A 80 -15.44 -1.73 8.28
C LEU A 80 -16.42 -2.88 8.06
N GLU A 81 -17.48 -2.92 8.89
CA GLU A 81 -18.59 -3.87 8.79
C GLU A 81 -19.62 -3.39 7.74
N THR A 82 -19.19 -3.35 6.49
CA THR A 82 -20.01 -2.80 5.38
C THR A 82 -20.46 -3.85 4.38
N GLY A 83 -20.30 -5.13 4.69
CA GLY A 83 -20.57 -6.23 3.76
C GLY A 83 -19.52 -6.32 2.65
N ASN A 84 -18.31 -5.82 2.90
CA ASN A 84 -17.18 -5.99 2.01
C ASN A 84 -16.56 -7.39 2.17
N ARG A 85 -15.69 -7.76 1.24
CA ARG A 85 -15.07 -9.09 1.19
C ARG A 85 -14.30 -9.48 2.47
N LEU A 86 -13.78 -8.51 3.23
CA LEU A 86 -13.12 -8.81 4.51
C LEU A 86 -14.11 -8.99 5.63
N SER A 87 -15.13 -8.13 5.75
CA SER A 87 -16.15 -8.24 6.80
C SER A 87 -17.02 -9.49 6.64
N ASP A 88 -17.18 -9.99 5.42
CA ASP A 88 -17.92 -11.22 5.13
C ASP A 88 -17.07 -12.50 5.29
N ALA A 89 -15.75 -12.34 5.53
CA ALA A 89 -14.88 -13.49 5.76
C ALA A 89 -15.17 -14.16 7.11
N PRO A 90 -15.14 -15.51 7.20
CA PRO A 90 -15.23 -16.21 8.48
C PRO A 90 -14.17 -15.72 9.47
N HIS A 91 -14.58 -15.43 10.71
CA HIS A 91 -13.68 -14.96 11.77
C HIS A 91 -13.02 -13.60 11.50
N HIS A 92 -13.66 -12.72 10.74
CA HIS A 92 -13.14 -11.38 10.44
C HIS A 92 -12.86 -10.54 11.70
N GLU A 93 -13.52 -10.82 12.81
CA GLU A 93 -13.29 -10.17 14.11
C GLU A 93 -11.86 -10.36 14.67
N HIS A 94 -11.13 -11.32 14.13
CA HIS A 94 -9.72 -11.60 14.52
C HIS A 94 -8.70 -11.06 13.53
N LEU A 95 -9.13 -10.30 12.51
CA LEU A 95 -8.25 -9.76 11.46
C LEU A 95 -7.68 -8.38 11.81
N GLU A 96 -7.98 -7.82 12.98
CA GLU A 96 -7.37 -6.57 13.43
C GLU A 96 -5.84 -6.74 13.54
N GLY A 97 -5.09 -5.83 12.90
CA GLY A 97 -3.63 -5.91 12.86
C GLY A 97 -3.04 -6.92 11.86
N CYS A 98 -3.87 -7.70 11.17
CA CYS A 98 -3.43 -8.55 10.09
C CYS A 98 -3.13 -7.75 8.82
N ASP A 99 -2.24 -8.29 7.98
CA ASP A 99 -1.93 -7.72 6.67
C ASP A 99 -3.12 -7.82 5.72
N LYS A 100 -3.94 -6.77 5.67
CA LYS A 100 -5.14 -6.70 4.84
C LYS A 100 -4.85 -6.76 3.35
N PHE A 101 -3.68 -6.28 2.91
CA PHE A 101 -3.25 -6.35 1.52
C PHE A 101 -3.05 -7.81 1.11
N HIS A 102 -2.35 -8.58 1.93
CA HIS A 102 -2.13 -10.01 1.67
C HIS A 102 -3.42 -10.82 1.79
N LEU A 103 -4.32 -10.47 2.73
CA LEU A 103 -5.62 -11.12 2.86
C LEU A 103 -6.50 -10.92 1.61
N MET A 104 -6.43 -9.73 1.00
CA MET A 104 -7.17 -9.45 -0.24
C MET A 104 -6.53 -10.08 -1.46
N HIS A 105 -5.21 -10.08 -1.52
CA HIS A 105 -4.43 -10.52 -2.67
C HIS A 105 -3.27 -11.43 -2.23
N PRO A 106 -3.56 -12.70 -1.86
CA PRO A 106 -2.56 -13.62 -1.29
C PRO A 106 -1.40 -13.94 -2.24
N ASP A 107 -1.59 -13.76 -3.54
CA ASP A 107 -0.56 -13.98 -4.57
C ASP A 107 0.36 -12.75 -4.76
N THR A 108 0.19 -11.69 -3.96
CA THR A 108 1.00 -10.47 -4.04
C THR A 108 1.95 -10.34 -2.86
N ASN A 109 3.05 -9.63 -3.09
CA ASN A 109 4.03 -9.29 -2.06
C ASN A 109 4.36 -7.78 -2.18
N TRP A 110 3.59 -6.95 -1.49
CA TRP A 110 3.76 -5.50 -1.54
C TRP A 110 5.06 -5.06 -0.85
N GLN A 111 5.51 -5.78 0.19
CA GLN A 111 6.74 -5.48 0.93
C GLN A 111 7.97 -5.54 0.03
N ALA A 112 8.01 -6.46 -0.94
CA ALA A 112 9.11 -6.60 -1.87
C ALA A 112 9.41 -5.31 -2.65
N GLY A 113 8.39 -4.50 -2.95
CA GLY A 113 8.55 -3.20 -3.58
C GLY A 113 9.29 -2.19 -2.70
N LEU A 114 8.93 -2.11 -1.43
CA LEU A 114 9.57 -1.21 -0.46
C LEU A 114 11.01 -1.65 -0.13
N GLU A 115 11.25 -2.94 0.04
CA GLU A 115 12.58 -3.49 0.26
C GLU A 115 13.51 -3.20 -0.93
N HIS A 116 13.01 -3.39 -2.15
CA HIS A 116 13.77 -3.07 -3.35
C HIS A 116 14.02 -1.57 -3.49
N ALA A 117 13.02 -0.74 -3.21
CA ALA A 117 13.13 0.72 -3.22
C ALA A 117 14.22 1.22 -2.26
N GLU A 118 14.27 0.69 -1.04
CA GLU A 118 15.31 1.00 -0.07
C GLU A 118 16.69 0.51 -0.55
N LYS A 119 16.76 -0.72 -1.06
CA LYS A 119 18.00 -1.32 -1.60
C LYS A 119 18.60 -0.51 -2.74
N ILE A 120 17.79 0.04 -3.64
CA ILE A 120 18.26 0.88 -4.74
C ILE A 120 18.48 2.33 -4.32
N GLY A 121 18.24 2.71 -3.07
CA GLY A 121 18.45 4.07 -2.55
C GLY A 121 17.42 5.08 -3.05
N LEU A 122 16.17 4.67 -3.19
CA LEU A 122 15.04 5.57 -3.45
C LEU A 122 14.62 6.31 -2.18
N GLY A 123 14.63 5.64 -1.03
CA GLY A 123 14.27 6.17 0.26
C GLY A 123 14.56 5.15 1.36
N THR A 124 13.89 5.27 2.51
CA THR A 124 14.01 4.34 3.64
C THR A 124 12.64 3.96 4.20
N GLN A 125 12.50 2.74 4.70
CA GLN A 125 11.27 2.29 5.37
C GLN A 125 11.16 2.80 6.82
N LYS A 126 12.19 3.47 7.35
CA LYS A 126 12.16 4.05 8.68
C LYS A 126 11.48 5.41 8.65
N TYR A 127 10.51 5.61 9.52
CA TYR A 127 9.78 6.86 9.63
C TYR A 127 9.42 7.20 11.09
N GLU A 128 9.17 8.46 11.33
CA GLU A 128 8.49 8.97 12.52
C GLU A 128 7.17 9.61 12.06
N LEU A 129 6.05 9.16 12.62
CA LEU A 129 4.73 9.73 12.31
C LEU A 129 4.44 10.89 13.26
N ILE A 130 4.32 12.08 12.71
CA ILE A 130 3.95 13.29 13.43
C ILE A 130 2.51 13.65 13.04
N THR A 131 1.63 13.69 14.04
CA THR A 131 0.24 14.11 13.84
C THR A 131 0.11 15.61 14.13
N VAL A 132 -0.55 16.35 13.25
CA VAL A 132 -0.79 17.79 13.34
C VAL A 132 -2.28 18.11 13.32
#